data_b5484418e4981c0005428b6ec9837e1c
#
_entry.id   b5484418e4981c0005428b6ec9837e1c
#
_cell.length_a   1.000
_cell.length_b   1.000
_cell.length_c   1.000
_cell.angle_alpha   90.00
_cell.angle_beta   90.00
_cell.angle_gamma   90.00
#
_symmetry.space_group_name_H-M   'P 1'
#
loop_
_entity.id
_entity.type
_entity.pdbx_description
1 polymer ?
#
loop_
_entity_poly.entity_id
_entity_poly.type
_entity_poly.pdbx_seq_one_letter_code
_entity_poly.pdbx_strand_id
1 'polypeptide(L)'
;SPNGEVSYRHGQDEHRVHAERVLANVTPAVLAGLLGEPAPELAEGCQVKVNLMLRRLPRLRDATVSPEQAFGGTFHINETWTQLGDAYTAAESGRLPAPLPCEIYCHSLTDPSILSPELRASGAATLTVFGLHVPHRLQAADPDARQRLTDAVLESLNSVLAEPIQDVILTDAHGRPCIEAKTTVDLEAGLGLTGGNIFHGALGWPFAEDDDPLDTPARQWGVATAHDRILLCGSGSRRGGAVSGIGGHNAAMAVLAGRS
;
A
#
# COMPACT_ATOMS: atom_id res chain seq x y z
N SER A 1 12.81 -22.49 9.74
CA SER A 1 13.05 -22.74 11.17
C SER A 1 14.13 -21.81 11.72
N PRO A 2 14.19 -21.55 13.03
CA PRO A 2 15.18 -20.66 13.67
C PRO A 2 16.64 -21.02 13.40
N ASN A 3 16.95 -22.28 13.12
CA ASN A 3 18.31 -22.76 12.86
C ASN A 3 18.79 -22.60 11.41
N GLY A 4 18.03 -21.90 10.56
CA GLY A 4 18.40 -21.63 9.16
C GLY A 4 17.92 -22.66 8.16
N GLU A 5 17.08 -23.63 8.54
CA GLU A 5 16.43 -24.53 7.60
C GLU A 5 15.18 -23.86 6.99
N VAL A 6 15.07 -23.91 5.67
CA VAL A 6 13.90 -23.44 4.91
C VAL A 6 13.33 -24.61 4.12
N SER A 7 12.06 -24.93 4.36
CA SER A 7 11.30 -25.88 3.55
C SER A 7 10.46 -25.12 2.53
N TYR A 8 10.44 -25.59 1.30
CA TYR A 8 9.62 -25.00 0.23
C TYR A 8 9.10 -26.08 -0.71
N ARG A 9 8.03 -25.75 -1.43
CA ARG A 9 7.47 -26.63 -2.47
C ARG A 9 7.76 -26.10 -3.85
N HIS A 10 8.12 -27.02 -4.74
CA HIS A 10 8.22 -26.76 -6.17
C HIS A 10 7.42 -27.86 -6.91
N GLY A 11 6.31 -27.48 -7.49
CA GLY A 11 5.32 -28.43 -8.01
C GLY A 11 4.73 -29.28 -6.89
N GLN A 12 4.90 -30.61 -6.99
CA GLN A 12 4.45 -31.58 -5.97
C GLN A 12 5.56 -31.94 -4.97
N ASP A 13 6.80 -31.52 -5.23
CA ASP A 13 7.96 -31.92 -4.44
C ASP A 13 8.22 -30.94 -3.30
N GLU A 14 8.52 -31.47 -2.12
CA GLU A 14 8.98 -30.71 -0.97
C GLU A 14 10.52 -30.74 -0.93
N HIS A 15 11.11 -29.58 -0.78
CA HIS A 15 12.55 -29.39 -0.71
C HIS A 15 12.93 -28.72 0.61
N ARG A 16 14.15 -29.02 1.08
CA ARG A 16 14.74 -28.39 2.26
C ARG A 16 16.12 -27.87 1.92
N VAL A 17 16.40 -26.66 2.34
CA VAL A 17 17.73 -26.03 2.24
C VAL A 17 18.15 -25.52 3.60
N HIS A 18 19.44 -25.56 3.88
CA HIS A 18 20.02 -25.01 5.08
C HIS A 18 20.94 -23.85 4.75
N ALA A 19 20.82 -22.73 5.44
CA ALA A 19 21.58 -21.51 5.22
C ALA A 19 22.12 -20.96 6.54
N GLU A 20 23.27 -20.31 6.49
CA GLU A 20 23.83 -19.57 7.63
C GLU A 20 22.96 -18.38 8.01
N ARG A 21 22.34 -17.75 7.00
CA ARG A 21 21.42 -16.61 7.14
C ARG A 21 20.23 -16.78 6.21
N VAL A 22 19.05 -16.42 6.69
CA VAL A 22 17.80 -16.35 5.93
C VAL A 22 17.37 -14.90 5.87
N LEU A 23 17.21 -14.37 4.67
CA LEU A 23 16.69 -13.03 4.43
C LEU A 23 15.21 -13.13 4.09
N ALA A 24 14.35 -12.74 5.04
CA ALA A 24 12.90 -12.87 4.92
C ALA A 24 12.30 -11.57 4.36
N ASN A 25 11.87 -11.59 3.09
CA ASN A 25 11.15 -10.50 2.46
C ASN A 25 9.64 -10.73 2.57
N VAL A 26 9.13 -10.76 3.79
CA VAL A 26 7.72 -10.95 4.13
C VAL A 26 7.34 -9.98 5.25
N THR A 27 6.06 -9.84 5.54
CA THR A 27 5.63 -9.09 6.72
C THR A 27 6.05 -9.81 8.01
N PRO A 28 6.25 -9.10 9.14
CA PRO A 28 6.56 -9.73 10.43
C PRO A 28 5.54 -10.80 10.84
N ALA A 29 4.25 -10.58 10.54
CA ALA A 29 3.20 -11.57 10.86
C ALA A 29 3.28 -12.81 9.97
N VAL A 30 3.57 -12.65 8.68
CA VAL A 30 3.81 -13.81 7.79
C VAL A 30 5.04 -14.59 8.25
N LEU A 31 6.12 -13.90 8.66
CA LEU A 31 7.30 -14.57 9.22
C LEU A 31 6.95 -15.37 10.48
N ALA A 32 6.23 -14.77 11.42
CA ALA A 32 5.77 -15.45 12.63
C ALA A 32 4.96 -16.71 12.30
N GLY A 33 4.01 -16.61 11.35
CA GLY A 33 3.25 -17.77 10.87
C GLY A 33 4.12 -18.87 10.26
N LEU A 34 5.14 -18.52 9.47
CA LEU A 34 6.10 -19.48 8.91
C LEU A 34 6.97 -20.16 9.98
N LEU A 35 7.16 -19.51 11.11
CA LEU A 35 7.92 -20.02 12.25
C LEU A 35 7.04 -20.79 13.26
N GLY A 36 5.72 -20.70 13.14
CA GLY A 36 4.78 -21.25 14.11
C GLY A 36 4.71 -20.44 15.41
N GLU A 37 5.00 -19.14 15.31
CA GLU A 37 5.02 -18.19 16.41
C GLU A 37 3.76 -17.31 16.43
N PRO A 38 3.39 -16.74 17.58
CA PRO A 38 2.31 -15.77 17.66
C PRO A 38 2.60 -14.57 16.75
N ALA A 39 1.60 -14.10 15.99
CA ALA A 39 1.73 -12.89 15.21
C ALA A 39 1.93 -11.69 16.14
N PRO A 40 2.82 -10.74 15.80
CA PRO A 40 2.94 -9.48 16.52
C PRO A 40 1.65 -8.67 16.39
N GLU A 41 1.39 -7.77 17.34
CA GLU A 41 0.35 -6.76 17.18
C GLU A 41 0.69 -5.87 15.98
N LEU A 42 -0.25 -5.76 15.06
CA LEU A 42 -0.03 -5.05 13.80
C LEU A 42 -0.96 -3.87 13.68
N ALA A 43 -0.40 -2.75 13.22
CA ALA A 43 -1.20 -1.65 12.75
C ALA A 43 -1.94 -2.07 11.47
N GLU A 44 -3.25 -1.89 11.45
CA GLU A 44 -4.06 -2.17 10.26
C GLU A 44 -3.87 -1.12 9.17
N GLY A 45 -4.04 -1.49 7.91
CA GLY A 45 -4.15 -0.57 6.79
C GLY A 45 -5.47 0.19 6.84
N CYS A 46 -5.47 1.43 6.37
CA CYS A 46 -6.61 2.34 6.47
C CYS A 46 -6.97 2.98 5.13
N GLN A 47 -6.78 2.27 4.03
CA GLN A 47 -7.00 2.80 2.69
C GLN A 47 -7.83 1.86 1.82
N VAL A 48 -8.47 2.44 0.80
CA VAL A 48 -8.90 1.75 -0.41
C VAL A 48 -8.18 2.36 -1.60
N LYS A 49 -7.74 1.55 -2.54
CA LYS A 49 -7.12 2.02 -3.79
C LYS A 49 -8.07 1.79 -4.96
N VAL A 50 -8.39 2.86 -5.70
CA VAL A 50 -9.20 2.77 -6.91
C VAL A 50 -8.38 3.27 -8.09
N ASN A 51 -8.19 2.42 -9.09
CA ASN A 51 -7.53 2.76 -10.34
C ASN A 51 -8.60 2.98 -11.41
N LEU A 52 -8.47 4.08 -12.16
CA LEU A 52 -9.35 4.45 -13.25
C LEU A 52 -8.53 4.64 -14.53
N MET A 53 -9.03 4.12 -15.66
CA MET A 53 -8.54 4.47 -16.98
C MET A 53 -9.54 5.43 -17.61
N LEU A 54 -9.09 6.62 -17.99
CA LEU A 54 -9.91 7.70 -18.51
C LEU A 54 -9.61 7.94 -20.00
N ARG A 55 -10.64 8.34 -20.77
CA ARG A 55 -10.46 8.77 -22.18
C ARG A 55 -9.79 10.14 -22.30
N ARG A 56 -9.80 10.93 -21.22
CA ARG A 56 -9.12 12.21 -21.03
C ARG A 56 -9.17 12.60 -19.56
N LEU A 57 -8.42 13.62 -19.18
CA LEU A 57 -8.57 14.22 -17.85
C LEU A 57 -9.97 14.86 -17.70
N PRO A 58 -10.62 14.75 -16.53
CA PRO A 58 -11.90 15.38 -16.25
C PRO A 58 -11.71 16.88 -16.02
N ARG A 59 -12.73 17.68 -16.36
CA ARG A 59 -12.76 19.12 -16.09
C ARG A 59 -13.11 19.38 -14.62
N LEU A 60 -12.48 20.39 -14.05
CA LEU A 60 -12.77 20.83 -12.68
C LEU A 60 -13.97 21.81 -12.66
N ARG A 61 -14.66 21.88 -11.52
CA ARG A 61 -15.67 22.94 -11.27
C ARG A 61 -15.03 24.31 -11.24
N ASP A 62 -13.81 24.42 -10.69
CA ASP A 62 -13.01 25.63 -10.77
C ASP A 62 -12.37 25.72 -12.15
N ALA A 63 -12.98 26.50 -13.04
CA ALA A 63 -12.51 26.71 -14.40
C ALA A 63 -11.20 27.54 -14.49
N THR A 64 -10.71 28.08 -13.38
CA THR A 64 -9.44 28.81 -13.34
C THR A 64 -8.24 27.88 -13.23
N VAL A 65 -8.46 26.59 -12.87
CA VAL A 65 -7.44 25.55 -12.75
C VAL A 65 -7.60 24.55 -13.90
N SER A 66 -6.55 24.38 -14.71
CA SER A 66 -6.59 23.33 -15.74
C SER A 66 -6.49 21.92 -15.14
N PRO A 67 -7.03 20.90 -15.82
CA PRO A 67 -6.88 19.52 -15.38
C PRO A 67 -5.41 19.13 -15.19
N GLU A 68 -4.50 19.55 -16.07
CA GLU A 68 -3.07 19.24 -15.99
C GLU A 68 -2.44 19.86 -14.74
N GLN A 69 -2.86 21.06 -14.36
CA GLN A 69 -2.39 21.71 -13.13
C GLN A 69 -2.87 20.95 -11.88
N ALA A 70 -4.14 20.56 -11.86
CA ALA A 70 -4.71 19.85 -10.71
C ALA A 70 -4.13 18.44 -10.54
N PHE A 71 -4.03 17.67 -11.63
CA PHE A 71 -3.59 16.28 -11.59
C PHE A 71 -2.09 16.09 -11.84
N GLY A 72 -1.31 17.16 -12.02
CA GLY A 72 0.13 17.11 -12.27
C GLY A 72 0.98 16.80 -11.03
N GLY A 73 0.39 16.85 -9.84
CA GLY A 73 0.98 16.44 -8.57
C GLY A 73 0.06 15.54 -7.81
N THR A 74 0.15 15.52 -6.49
CA THR A 74 -0.85 14.87 -5.63
C THR A 74 -2.05 15.83 -5.49
N PHE A 75 -3.21 15.38 -5.92
CA PHE A 75 -4.45 16.14 -5.78
C PHE A 75 -5.24 15.64 -4.59
N HIS A 76 -5.54 16.53 -3.63
CA HIS A 76 -6.20 16.20 -2.37
C HIS A 76 -7.66 16.68 -2.39
N ILE A 77 -8.59 15.82 -1.98
CA ILE A 77 -10.02 16.13 -1.85
C ILE A 77 -10.47 15.75 -0.43
N ASN A 78 -11.26 16.65 0.21
CA ASN A 78 -11.78 16.44 1.57
C ASN A 78 -10.70 16.26 2.63
N GLU A 79 -9.55 16.90 2.49
CA GLU A 79 -8.38 16.74 3.36
C GLU A 79 -7.99 18.04 4.11
N THR A 80 -8.95 18.92 4.37
CA THR A 80 -8.72 19.98 5.35
C THR A 80 -8.53 19.40 6.74
N TRP A 81 -7.87 20.12 7.64
CA TRP A 81 -7.65 19.70 9.03
C TRP A 81 -8.90 19.15 9.70
N THR A 82 -10.02 19.88 9.59
CA THR A 82 -11.30 19.47 10.17
C THR A 82 -11.84 18.21 9.52
N GLN A 83 -11.81 18.12 8.19
CA GLN A 83 -12.31 16.94 7.47
C GLN A 83 -11.51 15.67 7.80
N LEU A 84 -10.20 15.76 7.94
CA LEU A 84 -9.37 14.63 8.37
C LEU A 84 -9.68 14.22 9.82
N GLY A 85 -9.88 15.19 10.72
CA GLY A 85 -10.29 14.94 12.10
C GLY A 85 -11.66 14.26 12.21
N ASP A 86 -12.63 14.71 11.40
CA ASP A 86 -13.97 14.11 11.33
C ASP A 86 -13.92 12.69 10.75
N ALA A 87 -13.09 12.48 9.72
CA ALA A 87 -12.89 11.17 9.11
C ALA A 87 -12.26 10.17 10.09
N TYR A 88 -11.24 10.59 10.83
CA TYR A 88 -10.64 9.79 11.89
C TYR A 88 -11.67 9.42 12.96
N THR A 89 -12.43 10.41 13.46
CA THR A 89 -13.46 10.20 14.50
C THR A 89 -14.56 9.25 14.02
N ALA A 90 -14.96 9.35 12.74
CA ALA A 90 -15.92 8.42 12.15
C ALA A 90 -15.37 6.98 12.14
N ALA A 91 -14.13 6.80 11.68
CA ALA A 91 -13.46 5.50 11.63
C ALA A 91 -13.31 4.87 13.03
N GLU A 92 -12.91 5.64 14.03
CA GLU A 92 -12.83 5.18 15.43
C GLU A 92 -14.20 4.79 15.99
N SER A 93 -15.26 5.47 15.54
CA SER A 93 -16.65 5.14 15.92
C SER A 93 -17.24 3.96 15.13
N GLY A 94 -16.45 3.26 14.31
CA GLY A 94 -16.91 2.13 13.52
C GLY A 94 -17.71 2.50 12.27
N ARG A 95 -17.57 3.73 11.76
CA ARG A 95 -18.28 4.23 10.59
C ARG A 95 -17.31 4.63 9.48
N LEU A 96 -17.68 4.40 8.23
CA LEU A 96 -16.94 4.94 7.10
C LEU A 96 -17.07 6.48 7.05
N PRO A 97 -15.98 7.20 6.74
CA PRO A 97 -16.05 8.65 6.56
C PRO A 97 -16.98 9.06 5.41
N ALA A 98 -17.70 10.16 5.62
CA ALA A 98 -18.52 10.81 4.59
C ALA A 98 -18.49 12.33 4.83
N PRO A 99 -17.92 13.14 3.93
CA PRO A 99 -17.27 12.74 2.67
C PRO A 99 -15.95 11.98 2.90
N LEU A 100 -15.58 11.13 1.93
CA LEU A 100 -14.34 10.37 2.01
C LEU A 100 -13.14 11.24 1.62
N PRO A 101 -12.09 11.37 2.47
CA PRO A 101 -10.83 11.99 2.08
C PRO A 101 -10.12 11.16 1.00
N CYS A 102 -9.54 11.83 0.00
CA CYS A 102 -8.90 11.15 -1.13
C CYS A 102 -7.62 11.84 -1.58
N GLU A 103 -6.57 11.06 -1.76
CA GLU A 103 -5.35 11.44 -2.50
C GLU A 103 -5.40 10.87 -3.90
N ILE A 104 -5.12 11.70 -4.91
CA ILE A 104 -5.22 11.35 -6.32
C ILE A 104 -3.89 11.57 -7.03
N TYR A 105 -3.49 10.58 -7.84
CA TYR A 105 -2.28 10.59 -8.65
C TYR A 105 -2.61 10.30 -10.11
N CYS A 106 -2.06 11.10 -11.03
CA CYS A 106 -2.13 10.84 -12.46
C CYS A 106 -0.75 10.48 -13.00
N HIS A 107 -0.35 9.22 -12.83
CA HIS A 107 0.99 8.77 -13.23
C HIS A 107 1.25 8.97 -14.72
N SER A 108 0.24 8.87 -15.58
CA SER A 108 0.38 9.06 -17.03
C SER A 108 0.69 10.50 -17.46
N LEU A 109 0.50 11.50 -16.59
CA LEU A 109 0.98 12.87 -16.84
C LEU A 109 2.49 12.98 -16.62
N THR A 110 3.02 12.29 -15.62
CA THR A 110 4.45 12.32 -15.30
C THR A 110 5.24 11.38 -16.23
N ASP A 111 4.70 10.19 -16.45
CA ASP A 111 5.30 9.18 -17.33
C ASP A 111 4.25 8.60 -18.29
N PRO A 112 4.08 9.21 -19.47
CA PRO A 112 3.15 8.70 -20.47
C PRO A 112 3.55 7.36 -21.07
N SER A 113 4.77 6.85 -20.80
CA SER A 113 5.23 5.55 -21.31
C SER A 113 4.48 4.36 -20.71
N ILE A 114 3.79 4.55 -19.59
CA ILE A 114 2.92 3.53 -18.97
C ILE A 114 1.69 3.21 -19.81
N LEU A 115 1.34 4.08 -20.77
CA LEU A 115 0.24 3.88 -21.72
C LEU A 115 0.77 3.30 -23.04
N SER A 116 -0.04 2.47 -23.71
CA SER A 116 0.27 2.06 -25.08
C SER A 116 0.32 3.28 -26.01
N PRO A 117 1.02 3.18 -27.18
CA PRO A 117 1.07 4.27 -28.15
C PRO A 117 -0.34 4.77 -28.56
N GLU A 118 -1.30 3.86 -28.72
CA GLU A 118 -2.67 4.15 -29.12
C GLU A 118 -3.42 4.94 -28.03
N LEU A 119 -3.30 4.50 -26.77
CA LEU A 119 -3.92 5.20 -25.63
C LEU A 119 -3.32 6.59 -25.42
N ARG A 120 -1.99 6.72 -25.59
CA ARG A 120 -1.35 8.06 -25.56
C ARG A 120 -1.89 8.97 -26.64
N ALA A 121 -1.94 8.46 -27.88
CA ALA A 121 -2.42 9.24 -29.03
C ALA A 121 -3.89 9.64 -28.89
N SER A 122 -4.71 8.87 -28.16
CA SER A 122 -6.12 9.18 -27.90
C SER A 122 -6.32 10.23 -26.80
N GLY A 123 -5.26 10.62 -26.05
CA GLY A 123 -5.37 11.50 -24.89
C GLY A 123 -5.82 10.80 -23.61
N ALA A 124 -5.75 9.47 -23.56
CA ALA A 124 -6.11 8.70 -22.37
C ALA A 124 -5.22 9.05 -21.17
N ALA A 125 -5.76 8.93 -19.97
CA ALA A 125 -5.08 9.19 -18.71
C ALA A 125 -5.42 8.13 -17.67
N THR A 126 -4.52 7.92 -16.70
CA THR A 126 -4.79 7.08 -15.53
C THR A 126 -5.05 7.95 -14.31
N LEU A 127 -5.96 7.53 -13.43
CA LEU A 127 -6.01 8.04 -12.07
C LEU A 127 -5.86 6.88 -11.10
N THR A 128 -5.00 7.06 -10.12
CA THR A 128 -4.93 6.23 -8.91
C THR A 128 -5.46 7.07 -7.76
N VAL A 129 -6.51 6.61 -7.11
CA VAL A 129 -7.16 7.29 -5.99
C VAL A 129 -7.03 6.43 -4.74
N PHE A 130 -6.50 7.02 -3.67
CA PHE A 130 -6.52 6.42 -2.34
C PHE A 130 -7.63 7.10 -1.54
N GLY A 131 -8.66 6.33 -1.15
CA GLY A 131 -9.61 6.74 -0.13
C GLY A 131 -9.03 6.44 1.25
N LEU A 132 -9.04 7.44 2.14
CA LEU A 132 -8.32 7.42 3.41
C LEU A 132 -9.27 7.22 4.60
N HIS A 133 -8.70 6.88 5.77
CA HIS A 133 -9.44 6.63 7.02
C HIS A 133 -10.50 5.53 6.92
N VAL A 134 -10.21 4.49 6.14
CA VAL A 134 -11.07 3.31 6.00
C VAL A 134 -10.36 2.06 6.53
N PRO A 135 -10.27 1.88 7.84
CA PRO A 135 -9.46 0.84 8.47
C PRO A 135 -9.93 -0.57 8.09
N HIS A 136 -8.97 -1.49 8.10
CA HIS A 136 -9.19 -2.89 7.71
C HIS A 136 -10.34 -3.55 8.45
N ARG A 137 -10.48 -3.31 9.75
CA ARG A 137 -11.58 -3.87 10.56
C ARG A 137 -12.97 -3.54 10.01
N LEU A 138 -13.16 -2.34 9.45
CA LEU A 138 -14.44 -1.94 8.86
C LEU A 138 -14.65 -2.57 7.48
N GLN A 139 -13.58 -2.72 6.70
CA GLN A 139 -13.64 -3.35 5.38
C GLN A 139 -13.89 -4.86 5.51
N ALA A 140 -13.21 -5.52 6.44
CA ALA A 140 -13.36 -6.96 6.67
C ALA A 140 -14.73 -7.35 7.26
N ALA A 141 -15.37 -6.43 7.97
CA ALA A 141 -16.70 -6.66 8.54
C ALA A 141 -17.86 -6.46 7.54
N ASP A 142 -17.59 -5.86 6.37
CA ASP A 142 -18.61 -5.50 5.38
C ASP A 142 -18.34 -6.23 4.05
N PRO A 143 -19.16 -7.23 3.67
CA PRO A 143 -18.98 -7.95 2.41
C PRO A 143 -19.12 -7.06 1.17
N ASP A 144 -19.80 -5.92 1.27
CA ASP A 144 -20.01 -4.96 0.20
C ASP A 144 -19.01 -3.78 0.25
N ALA A 145 -18.01 -3.83 1.15
CA ALA A 145 -17.05 -2.74 1.37
C ALA A 145 -16.41 -2.24 0.07
N ARG A 146 -16.02 -3.14 -0.85
CA ARG A 146 -15.40 -2.75 -2.11
C ARG A 146 -16.31 -1.84 -2.93
N GLN A 147 -17.58 -2.21 -3.10
CA GLN A 147 -18.53 -1.40 -3.87
C GLN A 147 -18.81 -0.07 -3.17
N ARG A 148 -19.10 -0.09 -1.87
CA ARG A 148 -19.40 1.12 -1.09
C ARG A 148 -18.24 2.10 -1.09
N LEU A 149 -17.00 1.61 -0.95
CA LEU A 149 -15.81 2.46 -0.98
C LEU A 149 -15.51 2.97 -2.38
N THR A 150 -15.75 2.17 -3.43
CA THR A 150 -15.65 2.64 -4.82
C THR A 150 -16.64 3.78 -5.06
N ASP A 151 -17.89 3.63 -4.65
CA ASP A 151 -18.92 4.66 -4.81
C ASP A 151 -18.54 5.94 -4.05
N ALA A 152 -18.04 5.82 -2.82
CA ALA A 152 -17.59 6.95 -2.00
C ALA A 152 -16.40 7.70 -2.65
N VAL A 153 -15.45 6.98 -3.26
CA VAL A 153 -14.34 7.58 -4.03
C VAL A 153 -14.88 8.34 -5.24
N LEU A 154 -15.81 7.74 -6.02
CA LEU A 154 -16.41 8.41 -7.17
C LEU A 154 -17.23 9.64 -6.76
N GLU A 155 -17.93 9.59 -5.62
CA GLU A 155 -18.64 10.73 -5.04
C GLU A 155 -17.68 11.87 -4.66
N SER A 156 -16.58 11.55 -3.99
CA SER A 156 -15.54 12.52 -3.65
C SER A 156 -14.94 13.18 -4.91
N LEU A 157 -14.62 12.41 -5.95
CA LEU A 157 -14.18 12.96 -7.24
C LEU A 157 -15.25 13.88 -7.84
N ASN A 158 -16.50 13.45 -7.93
CA ASN A 158 -17.60 14.23 -8.50
C ASN A 158 -17.90 15.52 -7.73
N SER A 159 -17.49 15.62 -6.46
CA SER A 159 -17.66 16.83 -5.66
C SER A 159 -16.87 18.03 -6.19
N VAL A 160 -15.77 17.79 -6.89
CA VAL A 160 -14.86 18.82 -7.42
C VAL A 160 -14.84 18.91 -8.96
N LEU A 161 -15.47 17.95 -9.64
CA LEU A 161 -15.49 17.89 -11.10
C LEU A 161 -16.71 18.61 -11.70
N ALA A 162 -16.55 19.18 -12.88
CA ALA A 162 -17.62 19.83 -13.65
C ALA A 162 -18.53 18.84 -14.39
N GLU A 163 -18.14 17.58 -14.42
CA GLU A 163 -18.83 16.47 -15.09
C GLU A 163 -18.68 15.20 -14.24
N PRO A 164 -19.61 14.26 -14.28
CA PRO A 164 -19.44 12.98 -13.60
C PRO A 164 -18.19 12.27 -14.12
N ILE A 165 -17.35 11.76 -13.20
CA ILE A 165 -16.14 11.03 -13.59
C ILE A 165 -16.47 9.80 -14.43
N GLN A 166 -17.64 9.19 -14.21
CA GLN A 166 -18.16 8.04 -14.94
C GLN A 166 -18.28 8.31 -16.46
N ASP A 167 -18.55 9.55 -16.87
CA ASP A 167 -18.70 9.94 -18.28
C ASP A 167 -17.37 9.92 -19.04
N VAL A 168 -16.24 9.98 -18.33
CA VAL A 168 -14.90 9.99 -18.93
C VAL A 168 -14.12 8.69 -18.71
N ILE A 169 -14.65 7.75 -17.93
CA ILE A 169 -14.03 6.43 -17.77
C ILE A 169 -14.11 5.67 -19.10
N LEU A 170 -12.99 5.03 -19.49
CA LEU A 170 -12.96 4.12 -20.63
C LEU A 170 -13.72 2.83 -20.32
N THR A 171 -14.21 2.19 -21.36
CA THR A 171 -14.77 0.84 -21.28
C THR A 171 -13.85 -0.14 -22.00
N ASP A 172 -13.82 -1.38 -21.50
CA ASP A 172 -13.09 -2.48 -22.14
C ASP A 172 -13.84 -2.97 -23.39
N ALA A 173 -13.26 -3.98 -24.06
CA ALA A 173 -13.87 -4.60 -25.26
C ALA A 173 -15.23 -5.26 -25.00
N HIS A 174 -15.61 -5.46 -23.73
CA HIS A 174 -16.90 -6.03 -23.31
C HIS A 174 -17.88 -4.96 -22.81
N GLY A 175 -17.53 -3.67 -22.96
CA GLY A 175 -18.36 -2.56 -22.49
C GLY A 175 -18.32 -2.32 -20.98
N ARG A 176 -17.42 -2.95 -20.23
CA ARG A 176 -17.30 -2.77 -18.79
C ARG A 176 -16.41 -1.55 -18.49
N PRO A 177 -16.76 -0.71 -17.48
CA PRO A 177 -15.91 0.39 -17.08
C PRO A 177 -14.52 -0.09 -16.65
N CYS A 178 -13.49 0.62 -17.07
CA CYS A 178 -12.10 0.37 -16.66
C CYS A 178 -11.85 0.96 -15.25
N ILE A 179 -12.42 0.33 -14.25
CA ILE A 179 -12.27 0.61 -12.82
C ILE A 179 -11.75 -0.65 -12.14
N GLU A 180 -10.73 -0.50 -11.30
CA GLU A 180 -10.27 -1.54 -10.39
C GLU A 180 -10.21 -0.97 -8.97
N ALA A 181 -10.88 -1.60 -8.02
CA ALA A 181 -10.79 -1.29 -6.61
C ALA A 181 -10.09 -2.42 -5.85
N LYS A 182 -9.15 -2.06 -5.00
CA LYS A 182 -8.45 -2.95 -4.06
C LYS A 182 -8.68 -2.46 -2.63
N THR A 183 -9.29 -3.30 -1.85
CA THR A 183 -9.49 -3.12 -0.41
C THR A 183 -8.28 -3.64 0.37
N THR A 184 -8.21 -3.34 1.66
CA THR A 184 -7.20 -3.94 2.56
C THR A 184 -7.35 -5.47 2.64
N VAL A 185 -8.57 -5.99 2.51
CA VAL A 185 -8.85 -7.44 2.46
C VAL A 185 -8.24 -8.07 1.21
N ASP A 186 -8.33 -7.39 0.05
CA ASP A 186 -7.70 -7.86 -1.19
C ASP A 186 -6.18 -7.89 -1.09
N LEU A 187 -5.59 -6.88 -0.44
CA LEU A 187 -4.14 -6.79 -0.26
C LEU A 187 -3.63 -7.90 0.67
N GLU A 188 -4.35 -8.19 1.73
CA GLU A 188 -4.02 -9.29 2.63
C GLU A 188 -4.13 -10.64 1.92
N ALA A 189 -5.25 -10.91 1.27
CA ALA A 189 -5.49 -12.18 0.59
C ALA A 189 -4.56 -12.41 -0.61
N GLY A 190 -4.25 -11.36 -1.40
CA GLY A 190 -3.47 -11.49 -2.63
C GLY A 190 -1.97 -11.37 -2.46
N LEU A 191 -1.52 -10.59 -1.48
CA LEU A 191 -0.10 -10.23 -1.31
C LEU A 191 0.47 -10.59 0.06
N GLY A 192 -0.35 -11.11 0.99
CA GLY A 192 0.07 -11.37 2.37
C GLY A 192 0.40 -10.09 3.17
N LEU A 193 -0.15 -8.94 2.75
CA LEU A 193 -0.01 -7.69 3.50
C LEU A 193 -0.99 -7.72 4.67
N THR A 194 -0.51 -8.14 5.82
CA THR A 194 -1.34 -8.37 7.01
C THR A 194 -2.13 -7.12 7.39
N GLY A 195 -3.45 -7.27 7.55
CA GLY A 195 -4.38 -6.16 7.75
C GLY A 195 -4.42 -5.17 6.58
N GLY A 196 -3.92 -5.55 5.38
CA GLY A 196 -3.80 -4.67 4.22
C GLY A 196 -2.86 -3.49 4.41
N ASN A 197 -1.96 -3.54 5.41
CA ASN A 197 -1.03 -2.45 5.69
C ASN A 197 0.10 -2.44 4.66
N ILE A 198 0.13 -1.41 3.81
CA ILE A 198 1.13 -1.25 2.74
C ILE A 198 2.54 -0.97 3.26
N PHE A 199 2.69 -0.59 4.53
CA PHE A 199 3.98 -0.40 5.19
C PHE A 199 4.40 -1.63 6.03
N HIS A 200 3.61 -2.71 6.02
CA HIS A 200 3.83 -3.97 6.73
C HIS A 200 3.82 -3.86 8.27
N GLY A 201 3.55 -2.70 8.83
CA GLY A 201 3.52 -2.41 10.26
C GLY A 201 3.31 -0.94 10.53
N ALA A 202 3.30 -0.55 11.80
CA ALA A 202 3.22 0.85 12.19
C ALA A 202 4.45 1.61 11.67
N LEU A 203 4.22 2.82 11.14
CA LEU A 203 5.31 3.74 10.82
C LEU A 203 5.97 4.18 12.12
N GLY A 204 7.26 3.94 12.23
CA GLY A 204 8.09 4.33 13.34
C GLY A 204 9.21 5.26 12.92
N TRP A 205 9.89 5.82 13.93
CA TRP A 205 11.09 6.61 13.69
C TRP A 205 12.17 5.74 13.02
N PRO A 206 12.75 6.16 11.88
CA PRO A 206 13.66 5.33 11.10
C PRO A 206 15.07 5.19 11.71
N PHE A 207 15.38 5.99 12.72
CA PHE A 207 16.67 5.96 13.40
C PHE A 207 16.57 5.22 14.74
N ALA A 208 17.73 4.87 15.32
CA ALA A 208 17.78 4.29 16.64
C ALA A 208 17.37 5.30 17.71
N GLU A 209 16.64 4.84 18.70
CA GLU A 209 16.40 5.58 19.94
C GLU A 209 17.59 5.42 20.89
N ASP A 210 17.69 6.28 21.91
CA ASP A 210 18.83 6.30 22.84
C ASP A 210 18.98 4.99 23.62
N ASP A 211 17.89 4.27 23.88
CA ASP A 211 17.84 3.02 24.62
C ASP A 211 17.79 1.77 23.74
N ASP A 212 17.86 1.93 22.41
CA ASP A 212 17.88 0.81 21.50
C ASP A 212 19.16 -0.03 21.63
N PRO A 213 19.05 -1.36 21.77
CA PRO A 213 20.20 -2.22 21.78
C PRO A 213 20.83 -2.27 20.38
N LEU A 214 22.07 -1.80 20.25
CA LEU A 214 22.85 -1.76 19.01
C LEU A 214 24.09 -2.69 19.07
N ASP A 215 24.01 -3.72 19.86
CA ASP A 215 25.10 -4.65 20.18
C ASP A 215 25.39 -5.68 19.06
N THR A 216 24.50 -5.78 18.07
CA THR A 216 24.69 -6.68 16.91
C THR A 216 24.51 -5.93 15.60
N PRO A 217 25.18 -6.37 14.50
CA PRO A 217 24.97 -5.78 13.18
C PRO A 217 23.49 -5.78 12.76
N ALA A 218 22.75 -6.84 13.04
CA ALA A 218 21.32 -6.93 12.71
C ALA A 218 20.49 -5.85 13.41
N ARG A 219 20.79 -5.53 14.66
CA ARG A 219 20.14 -4.45 15.43
C ARG A 219 20.58 -3.07 14.96
N GLN A 220 21.86 -2.88 14.69
CA GLN A 220 22.39 -1.62 14.15
C GLN A 220 21.74 -1.24 12.81
N TRP A 221 21.48 -2.25 11.96
CA TRP A 221 20.85 -2.05 10.67
C TRP A 221 19.31 -2.16 10.70
N GLY A 222 18.69 -2.41 11.86
CA GLY A 222 17.23 -2.44 12.03
C GLY A 222 16.54 -3.61 11.31
N VAL A 223 17.22 -4.72 11.14
CA VAL A 223 16.75 -5.92 10.43
C VAL A 223 16.67 -7.16 11.32
N ALA A 224 16.97 -7.01 12.60
CA ALA A 224 16.95 -8.10 13.58
C ALA A 224 15.54 -8.68 13.74
N THR A 225 15.51 -9.98 13.96
CA THR A 225 14.34 -10.71 14.47
C THR A 225 14.66 -11.30 15.85
N ALA A 226 13.75 -12.10 16.41
CA ALA A 226 14.04 -12.89 17.62
C ALA A 226 15.06 -14.02 17.37
N HIS A 227 15.46 -14.25 16.13
CA HIS A 227 16.34 -15.35 15.72
C HIS A 227 17.59 -14.82 15.03
N ASP A 228 18.77 -15.18 15.53
CA ASP A 228 20.05 -14.67 15.02
C ASP A 228 20.31 -14.97 13.55
N ARG A 229 19.74 -16.03 13.01
CA ARG A 229 19.93 -16.45 11.61
C ARG A 229 18.90 -15.89 10.64
N ILE A 230 17.84 -15.23 11.12
CA ILE A 230 16.75 -14.71 10.29
C ILE A 230 16.73 -13.20 10.38
N LEU A 231 16.85 -12.54 9.24
CA LEU A 231 16.79 -11.09 9.11
C LEU A 231 15.60 -10.70 8.25
N LEU A 232 14.89 -9.63 8.63
CA LEU A 232 13.91 -8.99 7.75
C LEU A 232 14.65 -8.17 6.68
N CYS A 233 14.30 -8.36 5.41
CA CYS A 233 14.98 -7.68 4.30
C CYS A 233 14.05 -6.87 3.38
N GLY A 234 12.80 -6.69 3.79
CA GLY A 234 11.80 -5.93 3.03
C GLY A 234 11.23 -4.76 3.81
N SER A 235 10.07 -4.29 3.39
CA SER A 235 9.35 -3.18 4.03
C SER A 235 8.93 -3.44 5.47
N GLY A 236 8.94 -4.70 5.91
CA GLY A 236 8.67 -5.09 7.31
C GLY A 236 9.85 -4.88 8.27
N SER A 237 11.04 -4.51 7.79
CA SER A 237 12.18 -4.17 8.65
C SER A 237 11.99 -2.79 9.28
N ARG A 238 12.57 -2.59 10.47
CA ARG A 238 12.36 -1.37 11.26
C ARG A 238 12.76 -0.07 10.53
N ARG A 239 13.84 -0.13 9.75
CA ARG A 239 14.41 1.04 9.04
C ARG A 239 14.20 0.98 7.53
N GLY A 240 13.37 0.09 7.10
CA GLY A 240 12.83 0.04 5.76
C GLY A 240 11.39 0.54 5.81
N GLY A 241 10.77 0.59 4.76
CA GLY A 241 9.38 0.99 4.63
C GLY A 241 9.14 1.47 3.22
N ALA A 242 7.95 1.35 2.76
CA ALA A 242 7.60 1.70 1.39
C ALA A 242 8.51 1.00 0.34
N VAL A 243 8.63 1.59 -0.84
CA VAL A 243 9.31 0.99 -2.00
C VAL A 243 10.73 1.55 -2.15
N SER A 244 11.50 1.58 -1.06
CA SER A 244 12.83 2.23 -1.07
C SER A 244 14.01 1.29 -1.32
N GLY A 245 13.84 -0.02 -1.14
CA GLY A 245 14.94 -0.98 -1.16
C GLY A 245 15.86 -0.94 0.07
N ILE A 246 15.65 -0.01 1.01
CA ILE A 246 16.50 0.17 2.20
C ILE A 246 16.52 -1.09 3.06
N GLY A 247 15.38 -1.76 3.26
CA GLY A 247 15.33 -3.00 4.04
C GLY A 247 16.26 -4.08 3.50
N GLY A 248 16.30 -4.25 2.17
CA GLY A 248 17.22 -5.18 1.50
C GLY A 248 18.68 -4.78 1.63
N HIS A 249 18.97 -3.48 1.42
CA HIS A 249 20.32 -2.93 1.63
C HIS A 249 20.81 -3.17 3.07
N ASN A 250 19.98 -2.81 4.04
CA ASN A 250 20.33 -2.94 5.46
C ASN A 250 20.56 -4.40 5.86
N ALA A 251 19.75 -5.33 5.35
CA ALA A 251 19.97 -6.76 5.61
C ALA A 251 21.31 -7.26 5.01
N ALA A 252 21.64 -6.82 3.81
CA ALA A 252 22.92 -7.15 3.18
C ALA A 252 24.09 -6.62 4.00
N MET A 253 24.02 -5.37 4.45
CA MET A 253 25.07 -4.74 5.27
C MET A 253 25.21 -5.43 6.62
N ALA A 254 24.11 -5.82 7.26
CA ALA A 254 24.15 -6.58 8.51
C ALA A 254 24.86 -7.94 8.35
N VAL A 255 24.60 -8.65 7.24
CA VAL A 255 25.27 -9.92 6.93
C VAL A 255 26.79 -9.71 6.70
N LEU A 256 27.16 -8.68 5.94
CA LEU A 256 28.57 -8.38 5.65
C LEU A 256 29.35 -7.98 6.92
N ALA A 257 28.76 -7.12 7.75
CA ALA A 257 29.39 -6.71 9.01
C ALA A 257 29.51 -7.86 10.04
N GLY A 258 28.64 -8.84 9.99
CA GLY A 258 28.71 -10.02 10.85
C GLY A 258 29.72 -11.09 10.42
N ARG A 259 30.41 -10.90 9.29
CA ARG A 259 31.47 -11.80 8.78
C ARG A 259 32.88 -11.29 9.12
N SER A 260 33.00 -10.06 9.57
CA SER A 260 34.26 -9.45 10.04
C SER A 260 34.45 -9.68 11.53
#